data_a79cb48ec47d742cb029e28a5e351b6a
#
_entry.id   a79cb48ec47d742cb029e28a5e351b6a
#
_cell.length_a   1.000
_cell.length_b   1.000
_cell.length_c   1.000
_cell.angle_alpha   90.00
_cell.angle_beta   90.00
_cell.angle_gamma   90.00
#
_symmetry.space_group_name_H-M   'P 1'
#
loop_
_entity.id
_entity.type
_entity.pdbx_description
1 polymer ?
#
loop_
_entity_poly.entity_id
_entity_poly.type
_entity_poly.pdbx_seq_one_letter_code
_entity_poly.pdbx_strand_id
1 'polypeptide(L)'
;MIAVVGGLAAATAIGVAAAFSVTALTADAAGPSVQDSAATPAASATPAAAASASPSPKPVGGCARPAGPAPVVKVTEVKLGTRVAGHGREGDTEPLPMAIAADPAGGSWLAWLGTDDKVYLGRLDCDDRLVGRPTSFTGIDLQDVHADSTGGVLLLTRRGDCGGGRLCGGSSSPCRTMYMIRFDDTGRQVWERQVTNLTGGRRGYDDGARFVWWYQHHGRLATDGRNYAAYFGVAITVRNGDCVDIHEGDRMQVVDAKGNLVPGHRDSFAVGCSHSWTTRVVWDPRTSRFVMVCATDNGCRIAQPDPYRTVAAGACDGTLFGGDLVLARTKGYWTAWSQGGQVRLEHFTTGRSDTTVRTSARSGHPHLVAYGAGRMLLAWASGSAIAAQVYDSGNGRTVGAKFTIGVKDHDYQAFKPYPDGSAAYPATGGSGTSIRIARVLPLSG
;
A
#
# COMPACT_ATOMS: atom_id res chain seq x y z
N MET A 1 -15.57 -53.72 -20.91
CA MET A 1 -15.57 -53.60 -19.44
C MET A 1 -14.15 -53.46 -18.99
N ILE A 2 -13.71 -52.26 -18.72
CA ILE A 2 -12.40 -51.96 -18.08
C ILE A 2 -12.72 -50.98 -16.97
N ALA A 3 -12.50 -51.42 -15.73
CA ALA A 3 -12.69 -50.59 -14.54
C ALA A 3 -11.42 -49.76 -14.31
N VAL A 4 -11.58 -48.46 -14.20
CA VAL A 4 -10.52 -47.53 -13.76
C VAL A 4 -10.73 -47.28 -12.28
N VAL A 5 -9.74 -47.70 -11.48
CA VAL A 5 -9.67 -47.43 -10.04
C VAL A 5 -8.96 -46.08 -9.86
N GLY A 6 -9.69 -45.10 -9.36
CA GLY A 6 -9.15 -43.81 -8.98
C GLY A 6 -8.56 -43.85 -7.56
N GLY A 7 -7.27 -43.62 -7.42
CA GLY A 7 -6.61 -43.46 -6.13
C GLY A 7 -6.76 -42.04 -5.60
N LEU A 8 -7.37 -41.89 -4.43
CA LEU A 8 -7.32 -40.66 -3.62
C LEU A 8 -5.97 -40.60 -2.89
N ALA A 9 -5.19 -39.60 -3.17
CA ALA A 9 -4.03 -39.24 -2.36
C ALA A 9 -4.49 -38.25 -1.25
N ALA A 10 -4.52 -38.69 -0.02
CA ALA A 10 -4.71 -37.83 1.15
C ALA A 10 -3.36 -37.19 1.53
N ALA A 11 -3.29 -35.89 1.41
CA ALA A 11 -2.19 -35.13 1.97
C ALA A 11 -2.41 -34.87 3.45
N THR A 12 -1.60 -35.49 4.28
CA THR A 12 -1.57 -35.27 5.72
C THR A 12 -0.73 -34.05 6.04
N ALA A 13 -1.34 -32.96 6.43
CA ALA A 13 -0.64 -31.80 6.97
C ALA A 13 -0.22 -32.10 8.43
N ILE A 14 1.07 -32.17 8.67
CA ILE A 14 1.63 -32.26 10.02
C ILE A 14 1.79 -30.84 10.56
N GLY A 15 0.87 -30.43 11.42
CA GLY A 15 0.99 -29.18 12.19
C GLY A 15 1.97 -29.38 13.35
N VAL A 16 3.08 -28.69 13.33
CA VAL A 16 3.98 -28.56 14.49
C VAL A 16 3.57 -27.32 15.27
N ALA A 17 2.86 -27.51 16.36
CA ALA A 17 2.59 -26.47 17.35
C ALA A 17 3.80 -26.31 18.25
N ALA A 18 4.58 -25.24 18.08
CA ALA A 18 5.62 -24.86 19.03
C ALA A 18 5.02 -23.91 20.07
N ALA A 19 4.86 -24.39 21.29
CA ALA A 19 4.50 -23.56 22.43
C ALA A 19 5.73 -22.80 22.93
N PHE A 20 5.71 -21.50 22.87
CA PHE A 20 6.73 -20.64 23.48
C PHE A 20 6.22 -20.05 24.79
N SER A 21 6.91 -20.35 25.87
CA SER A 21 6.70 -19.76 27.20
C SER A 21 7.38 -18.38 27.23
N VAL A 22 6.62 -17.33 27.44
CA VAL A 22 7.13 -15.98 27.64
C VAL A 22 7.44 -15.78 29.12
N THR A 23 8.71 -15.67 29.46
CA THR A 23 9.16 -15.22 30.76
C THR A 23 9.30 -13.71 30.77
N ALA A 24 8.47 -13.05 31.56
CA ALA A 24 8.55 -11.59 31.73
C ALA A 24 9.75 -11.25 32.63
N LEU A 25 10.72 -10.51 32.11
CA LEU A 25 11.78 -9.88 32.89
C LEU A 25 11.36 -8.43 33.18
N THR A 26 11.05 -8.17 34.43
CA THR A 26 10.93 -6.79 34.96
C THR A 26 12.33 -6.28 35.30
N ALA A 27 12.73 -5.18 34.69
CA ALA A 27 13.96 -4.47 35.03
C ALA A 27 13.60 -3.12 35.63
N ASP A 28 13.97 -2.93 36.89
CA ASP A 28 13.93 -1.65 37.60
C ASP A 28 14.92 -0.65 36.99
N ALA A 29 14.46 0.56 36.78
CA ALA A 29 15.27 1.68 36.30
C ALA A 29 15.57 2.64 37.48
N ALA A 30 16.81 2.66 37.93
CA ALA A 30 17.36 3.76 38.72
C ALA A 30 18.17 4.68 37.80
N GLY A 31 17.77 5.95 37.71
CA GLY A 31 18.49 6.96 36.97
C GLY A 31 19.56 7.66 37.79
N PRO A 32 20.61 8.25 37.18
CA PRO A 32 21.37 9.32 37.79
C PRO A 32 21.05 10.67 37.15
N SER A 33 20.87 11.63 38.03
CA SER A 33 20.82 13.07 37.76
C SER A 33 22.17 13.59 37.27
N VAL A 34 22.21 14.47 36.28
CA VAL A 34 23.37 15.27 35.90
C VAL A 34 22.98 16.74 35.83
N GLN A 35 23.79 17.51 36.54
CA GLN A 35 23.71 18.95 36.78
C GLN A 35 23.95 19.81 35.54
N ASP A 36 23.29 20.97 35.57
CA ASP A 36 23.52 22.13 34.73
C ASP A 36 24.97 22.64 34.74
N SER A 37 25.43 23.03 33.57
CA SER A 37 26.47 24.05 33.44
C SER A 37 26.23 24.86 32.17
N ALA A 38 25.85 26.09 32.38
CA ALA A 38 25.67 27.11 31.36
C ALA A 38 27.05 27.60 30.84
N ALA A 39 27.18 27.64 29.52
CA ALA A 39 28.15 28.53 28.85
C ALA A 39 27.56 28.99 27.52
N THR A 40 27.26 30.27 27.44
CA THR A 40 26.86 31.00 26.24
C THR A 40 28.08 31.34 25.41
N PRO A 41 28.09 31.08 24.11
CA PRO A 41 28.90 31.90 23.20
C PRO A 41 28.03 32.68 22.21
N ALA A 42 28.49 33.85 21.88
CA ALA A 42 27.91 34.87 21.06
C ALA A 42 27.52 34.42 19.68
N ALA A 43 26.34 34.85 19.27
CA ALA A 43 25.77 34.61 17.92
C ALA A 43 26.54 35.45 16.89
N SER A 44 27.12 34.75 15.92
CA SER A 44 27.56 35.34 14.65
C SER A 44 26.38 35.17 13.66
N ALA A 45 25.80 36.27 13.24
CA ALA A 45 24.70 36.29 12.28
C ALA A 45 25.20 35.92 10.89
N THR A 46 24.88 34.75 10.46
CA THR A 46 24.98 34.31 9.04
C THR A 46 23.75 34.79 8.27
N PRO A 47 23.90 35.37 7.06
CA PRO A 47 22.74 35.84 6.30
C PRO A 47 21.81 34.66 5.93
N ALA A 48 20.53 34.87 6.21
CA ALA A 48 19.47 33.93 5.87
C ALA A 48 19.48 33.62 4.36
N ALA A 49 19.79 32.38 4.03
CA ALA A 49 19.56 31.88 2.68
C ALA A 49 18.07 32.02 2.37
N ALA A 50 17.76 32.67 1.24
CA ALA A 50 16.41 32.83 0.77
C ALA A 50 15.72 31.46 0.68
N ALA A 51 14.65 31.30 1.45
CA ALA A 51 13.82 30.11 1.41
C ALA A 51 13.32 29.95 -0.03
N SER A 52 13.74 28.88 -0.69
CA SER A 52 13.23 28.48 -1.99
C SER A 52 11.71 28.30 -1.86
N ALA A 53 10.95 29.15 -2.51
CA ALA A 53 9.50 29.08 -2.48
C ALA A 53 9.05 27.67 -2.91
N SER A 54 8.28 27.01 -2.06
CA SER A 54 7.62 25.77 -2.43
C SER A 54 6.79 26.02 -3.68
N PRO A 55 6.84 25.15 -4.70
CA PRO A 55 6.05 25.33 -5.91
C PRO A 55 4.57 25.43 -5.53
N SER A 56 3.91 26.47 -6.02
CA SER A 56 2.47 26.65 -5.83
C SER A 56 1.72 25.43 -6.38
N PRO A 57 0.70 24.93 -5.70
CA PRO A 57 -0.14 23.84 -6.21
C PRO A 57 -0.68 24.25 -7.58
N LYS A 58 -0.55 23.35 -8.58
CA LYS A 58 -1.20 23.57 -9.88
C LYS A 58 -2.72 23.66 -9.66
N PRO A 59 -3.43 24.53 -10.41
CA PRO A 59 -4.88 24.55 -10.35
C PRO A 59 -5.41 23.14 -10.63
N VAL A 60 -6.37 22.68 -9.83
CA VAL A 60 -7.05 21.40 -10.02
C VAL A 60 -7.95 21.55 -11.25
N GLY A 61 -7.36 21.51 -12.44
CA GLY A 61 -8.04 21.40 -13.72
C GLY A 61 -8.29 19.92 -14.03
N GLY A 62 -9.00 19.22 -13.15
CA GLY A 62 -9.29 17.80 -13.34
C GLY A 62 -10.07 17.52 -14.62
N CYS A 63 -10.06 16.28 -15.06
CA CYS A 63 -10.95 15.86 -16.15
C CYS A 63 -12.40 16.11 -15.75
N ALA A 64 -13.09 16.98 -16.49
CA ALA A 64 -14.52 17.21 -16.28
C ALA A 64 -15.31 15.99 -16.76
N ARG A 65 -15.45 14.98 -15.88
CA ARG A 65 -16.28 13.82 -16.17
C ARG A 65 -17.69 14.06 -15.68
N PRO A 66 -18.72 13.75 -16.51
CA PRO A 66 -20.10 13.98 -16.13
C PRO A 66 -20.45 13.10 -14.93
N ALA A 67 -21.01 13.71 -13.89
CA ALA A 67 -21.63 12.98 -12.78
C ALA A 67 -23.03 12.53 -13.16
N GLY A 68 -23.35 11.27 -12.83
CA GLY A 68 -24.65 10.67 -13.09
C GLY A 68 -25.44 10.34 -11.82
N PRO A 69 -26.75 10.07 -11.91
CA PRO A 69 -27.57 9.69 -10.76
C PRO A 69 -27.27 8.25 -10.28
N ALA A 70 -26.59 7.45 -11.09
CA ALA A 70 -26.17 6.10 -10.78
C ALA A 70 -24.72 5.87 -11.21
N PRO A 71 -24.00 4.90 -10.63
CA PRO A 71 -22.65 4.56 -11.05
C PRO A 71 -22.60 4.12 -12.51
N VAL A 72 -21.72 4.77 -13.29
CA VAL A 72 -21.44 4.39 -14.67
C VAL A 72 -19.99 3.92 -14.75
N VAL A 73 -19.76 2.77 -15.36
CA VAL A 73 -18.45 2.18 -15.56
C VAL A 73 -18.00 2.35 -17.00
N LYS A 74 -16.80 2.93 -17.18
CA LYS A 74 -16.09 2.99 -18.46
C LYS A 74 -14.87 2.09 -18.37
N VAL A 75 -14.68 1.19 -19.31
CA VAL A 75 -13.47 0.36 -19.44
C VAL A 75 -12.75 0.76 -20.72
N THR A 76 -11.50 1.21 -20.57
CA THR A 76 -10.65 1.63 -21.69
C THR A 76 -9.47 0.67 -21.80
N GLU A 77 -9.21 0.15 -22.99
CA GLU A 77 -8.02 -0.65 -23.29
C GLU A 77 -6.88 0.27 -23.67
N VAL A 78 -5.85 0.33 -22.85
CA VAL A 78 -4.62 1.10 -23.08
C VAL A 78 -3.61 0.21 -23.79
N LYS A 79 -3.25 0.52 -25.02
CA LYS A 79 -2.19 -0.18 -25.76
C LYS A 79 -0.83 0.38 -25.34
N LEU A 80 0.09 -0.52 -25.01
CA LEU A 80 1.44 -0.20 -24.57
C LEU A 80 2.43 -0.63 -25.66
N GLY A 81 3.56 0.03 -25.73
CA GLY A 81 4.65 -0.36 -26.65
C GLY A 81 5.49 -1.54 -26.16
N THR A 82 5.16 -2.12 -24.97
CA THR A 82 5.94 -3.14 -24.30
C THR A 82 5.04 -4.25 -23.77
N ARG A 83 5.60 -5.44 -23.54
CA ARG A 83 4.88 -6.52 -22.88
C ARG A 83 4.83 -6.27 -21.39
N VAL A 84 3.65 -6.47 -20.80
CA VAL A 84 3.40 -6.36 -19.36
C VAL A 84 3.75 -7.70 -18.71
N ALA A 85 4.48 -7.66 -17.60
CA ALA A 85 4.70 -8.84 -16.78
C ALA A 85 3.38 -9.25 -16.10
N GLY A 86 3.12 -10.55 -16.03
CA GLY A 86 1.93 -11.09 -15.36
C GLY A 86 2.03 -11.03 -13.83
N HIS A 87 3.25 -10.96 -13.33
CA HIS A 87 3.59 -10.89 -11.89
C HIS A 87 4.99 -10.28 -11.75
N GLY A 88 5.38 -9.92 -10.54
CA GLY A 88 6.75 -9.53 -10.21
C GLY A 88 7.71 -10.71 -10.43
N ARG A 89 9.00 -10.42 -10.46
CA ARG A 89 10.05 -11.44 -10.49
C ARG A 89 10.03 -12.23 -9.18
N GLU A 90 10.59 -13.41 -9.16
CA GLU A 90 10.74 -14.25 -7.95
C GLU A 90 9.46 -14.93 -7.46
N GLY A 91 8.53 -15.18 -8.35
CA GLY A 91 7.34 -15.99 -8.03
C GLY A 91 6.23 -15.23 -7.32
N ASP A 92 6.30 -13.90 -7.29
CA ASP A 92 5.23 -13.04 -6.81
C ASP A 92 4.01 -13.20 -7.72
N THR A 93 3.05 -14.02 -7.32
CA THR A 93 1.90 -14.36 -8.15
C THR A 93 0.66 -13.53 -7.84
N GLU A 94 0.63 -12.86 -6.70
CA GLU A 94 -0.57 -12.27 -6.15
C GLU A 94 -0.81 -10.83 -6.59
N PRO A 95 0.09 -9.85 -6.42
CA PRO A 95 -0.16 -8.52 -6.92
C PRO A 95 0.16 -8.41 -8.41
N LEU A 96 -0.74 -7.79 -9.14
CA LEU A 96 -0.40 -7.35 -10.49
C LEU A 96 0.61 -6.21 -10.41
N PRO A 97 1.73 -6.30 -11.12
CA PRO A 97 2.74 -5.26 -11.11
C PRO A 97 2.34 -4.10 -12.02
N MET A 98 1.22 -3.47 -11.71
CA MET A 98 0.71 -2.26 -12.35
C MET A 98 -0.01 -1.40 -11.33
N ALA A 99 0.06 -0.09 -11.48
CA ALA A 99 -0.60 0.86 -10.59
C ALA A 99 -1.00 2.12 -11.35
N ILE A 100 -2.05 2.80 -10.88
CA ILE A 100 -2.54 4.06 -11.42
C ILE A 100 -2.65 5.11 -10.32
N ALA A 101 -2.44 6.39 -10.68
CA ALA A 101 -2.69 7.51 -9.80
C ALA A 101 -3.31 8.66 -10.57
N ALA A 102 -4.15 9.46 -9.89
CA ALA A 102 -4.73 10.64 -10.49
C ALA A 102 -3.65 11.72 -10.71
N ASP A 103 -3.58 12.31 -11.90
CA ASP A 103 -2.82 13.53 -12.14
C ASP A 103 -3.70 14.74 -11.75
N PRO A 104 -3.28 15.62 -10.83
CA PRO A 104 -4.06 16.81 -10.46
C PRO A 104 -4.35 17.75 -11.63
N ALA A 105 -3.51 17.75 -12.65
CA ALA A 105 -3.72 18.52 -13.89
C ALA A 105 -4.73 17.88 -14.84
N GLY A 106 -5.25 16.71 -14.51
CA GLY A 106 -6.15 15.89 -15.32
C GLY A 106 -5.49 14.66 -15.91
N GLY A 107 -6.28 13.60 -16.13
CA GLY A 107 -5.76 12.29 -16.56
C GLY A 107 -5.14 11.48 -15.43
N SER A 108 -4.16 10.67 -15.76
CA SER A 108 -3.57 9.72 -14.82
C SER A 108 -2.09 9.49 -15.09
N TRP A 109 -1.38 9.06 -14.04
CA TRP A 109 -0.14 8.33 -14.17
C TRP A 109 -0.42 6.84 -14.15
N LEU A 110 0.12 6.10 -15.09
CA LEU A 110 0.06 4.65 -15.17
C LEU A 110 1.48 4.09 -15.09
N ALA A 111 1.71 3.18 -14.14
CA ALA A 111 2.97 2.45 -14.04
C ALA A 111 2.74 0.95 -14.25
N TRP A 112 3.70 0.27 -14.87
CA TRP A 112 3.66 -1.19 -15.07
C TRP A 112 5.07 -1.78 -15.15
N LEU A 113 5.19 -3.02 -14.74
CA LEU A 113 6.41 -3.80 -14.94
C LEU A 113 6.37 -4.45 -16.33
N GLY A 114 7.44 -4.29 -17.08
CA GLY A 114 7.67 -5.00 -18.34
C GLY A 114 8.30 -6.37 -18.12
N THR A 115 8.25 -7.21 -19.14
CA THR A 115 8.95 -8.52 -19.14
C THR A 115 10.47 -8.41 -19.32
N ASP A 116 10.99 -7.19 -19.45
CA ASP A 116 12.39 -6.84 -19.63
C ASP A 116 13.05 -6.28 -18.35
N ASP A 117 12.47 -6.55 -17.19
CA ASP A 117 12.93 -6.07 -15.87
C ASP A 117 13.02 -4.54 -15.78
N LYS A 118 12.09 -3.87 -16.44
CA LYS A 118 11.92 -2.41 -16.33
C LYS A 118 10.53 -2.07 -15.84
N VAL A 119 10.47 -1.08 -14.99
CA VAL A 119 9.23 -0.40 -14.66
C VAL A 119 9.06 0.76 -15.62
N TYR A 120 7.89 0.84 -16.21
CA TYR A 120 7.47 1.91 -17.11
C TYR A 120 6.52 2.83 -16.38
N LEU A 121 6.64 4.12 -16.67
CA LEU A 121 5.77 5.17 -16.15
C LEU A 121 5.29 6.03 -17.34
N GLY A 122 3.98 6.04 -17.58
CA GLY A 122 3.35 6.79 -18.66
C GLY A 122 2.22 7.68 -18.16
N ARG A 123 1.86 8.67 -18.95
CA ARG A 123 0.70 9.55 -18.70
C ARG A 123 -0.49 9.08 -19.53
N LEU A 124 -1.66 9.15 -18.94
CA LEU A 124 -2.94 8.97 -19.62
C LEU A 124 -3.68 10.31 -19.66
N ASP A 125 -4.36 10.59 -20.77
CA ASP A 125 -5.29 11.72 -20.89
C ASP A 125 -6.60 11.49 -20.13
N CYS A 126 -7.54 12.41 -20.24
CA CYS A 126 -8.86 12.31 -19.62
C CYS A 126 -9.72 11.17 -20.16
N ASP A 127 -9.39 10.63 -21.32
CA ASP A 127 -10.04 9.47 -21.95
C ASP A 127 -9.36 8.14 -21.62
N ASP A 128 -8.37 8.16 -20.72
CA ASP A 128 -7.51 7.02 -20.38
C ASP A 128 -6.68 6.49 -21.55
N ARG A 129 -6.22 7.38 -22.46
CA ARG A 129 -5.32 7.05 -23.57
C ARG A 129 -3.90 7.44 -23.21
N LEU A 130 -2.93 6.61 -23.61
CA LEU A 130 -1.50 6.89 -23.37
C LEU A 130 -1.05 8.11 -24.17
N VAL A 131 -0.39 9.05 -23.48
CA VAL A 131 0.14 10.29 -24.05
C VAL A 131 1.67 10.25 -24.02
N GLY A 132 2.27 10.45 -25.20
CA GLY A 132 3.72 10.48 -25.32
C GLY A 132 4.38 9.11 -25.15
N ARG A 133 5.69 9.14 -24.88
CA ARG A 133 6.47 7.93 -24.59
C ARG A 133 6.61 7.73 -23.08
N PRO A 134 6.38 6.53 -22.58
CA PRO A 134 6.65 6.23 -21.18
C PRO A 134 8.14 6.36 -20.86
N THR A 135 8.44 6.85 -19.67
CA THR A 135 9.78 6.74 -19.05
C THR A 135 9.96 5.32 -18.53
N SER A 136 11.18 4.80 -18.53
CA SER A 136 11.47 3.48 -17.94
C SER A 136 12.75 3.50 -17.12
N PHE A 137 12.79 2.63 -16.11
CA PHE A 137 13.94 2.43 -15.22
C PHE A 137 13.99 0.98 -14.74
N THR A 138 15.13 0.54 -14.24
CA THR A 138 15.30 -0.83 -13.73
C THR A 138 14.44 -1.07 -12.49
N GLY A 139 13.72 -2.17 -12.48
CA GLY A 139 12.92 -2.66 -11.36
C GLY A 139 12.41 -4.06 -11.64
N ILE A 140 12.25 -4.86 -10.59
CA ILE A 140 11.80 -6.26 -10.69
C ILE A 140 10.37 -6.44 -10.18
N ASP A 141 9.77 -5.36 -9.70
CA ASP A 141 8.44 -5.33 -9.09
C ASP A 141 7.90 -3.90 -9.11
N LEU A 142 6.61 -3.76 -8.94
CA LEU A 142 5.92 -2.49 -8.77
C LEU A 142 4.83 -2.66 -7.71
N GLN A 143 4.94 -1.91 -6.62
CA GLN A 143 4.01 -2.02 -5.50
C GLN A 143 2.86 -1.01 -5.57
N ASP A 144 3.19 0.25 -5.80
CA ASP A 144 2.19 1.33 -5.85
C ASP A 144 2.72 2.55 -6.61
N VAL A 145 1.79 3.41 -7.01
CA VAL A 145 2.05 4.74 -7.55
C VAL A 145 1.09 5.75 -6.91
N HIS A 146 1.58 6.93 -6.59
CA HIS A 146 0.81 8.00 -5.97
C HIS A 146 1.21 9.34 -6.54
N ALA A 147 0.26 10.17 -6.97
CA ALA A 147 0.52 11.52 -7.44
C ALA A 147 0.35 12.54 -6.31
N ASP A 148 1.23 13.53 -6.24
CA ASP A 148 1.11 14.64 -5.31
C ASP A 148 0.37 15.84 -5.91
N SER A 149 0.07 16.84 -5.07
CA SER A 149 -0.67 18.03 -5.49
C SER A 149 0.07 18.91 -6.50
N THR A 150 1.37 18.71 -6.72
CA THR A 150 2.16 19.43 -7.71
C THR A 150 2.14 18.77 -9.09
N GLY A 151 1.49 17.62 -9.21
CA GLY A 151 1.46 16.81 -10.44
C GLY A 151 2.64 15.85 -10.57
N GLY A 152 3.57 15.85 -9.60
CA GLY A 152 4.62 14.85 -9.51
C GLY A 152 4.07 13.51 -9.06
N VAL A 153 4.82 12.45 -9.34
CA VAL A 153 4.42 11.09 -9.02
C VAL A 153 5.49 10.38 -8.22
N LEU A 154 5.04 9.67 -7.19
CA LEU A 154 5.84 8.79 -6.37
C LEU A 154 5.56 7.36 -6.76
N LEU A 155 6.61 6.55 -6.80
CA LEU A 155 6.55 5.15 -7.16
C LEU A 155 7.31 4.32 -6.11
N LEU A 156 6.80 3.11 -5.83
CA LEU A 156 7.40 2.15 -4.91
C LEU A 156 7.74 0.87 -5.69
N THR A 157 9.03 0.51 -5.70
CA THR A 157 9.55 -0.64 -6.45
C THR A 157 10.66 -1.36 -5.71
N ARG A 158 10.81 -2.65 -5.97
CA ARG A 158 11.98 -3.43 -5.55
C ARG A 158 13.02 -3.47 -6.65
N ARG A 159 14.28 -3.44 -6.25
CA ARG A 159 15.43 -3.70 -7.13
C ARG A 159 16.71 -3.93 -6.32
N GLY A 160 17.76 -4.29 -7.02
CA GLY A 160 19.07 -4.56 -6.40
C GLY A 160 19.10 -5.89 -5.65
N ASP A 161 20.30 -6.28 -5.32
CA ASP A 161 20.62 -7.46 -4.53
C ASP A 161 21.38 -6.98 -3.29
N CYS A 162 20.92 -7.33 -2.11
CA CYS A 162 21.58 -6.95 -0.87
C CYS A 162 22.30 -8.10 -0.19
N GLY A 163 22.58 -9.17 -0.95
CA GLY A 163 23.21 -10.38 -0.42
C GLY A 163 22.27 -11.15 0.50
N GLY A 164 21.89 -12.33 0.08
CA GLY A 164 21.08 -13.23 0.90
C GLY A 164 21.86 -13.78 2.08
N GLY A 165 21.16 -14.45 2.99
CA GLY A 165 21.75 -15.21 4.10
C GLY A 165 21.26 -16.65 4.08
N ARG A 166 22.01 -17.54 4.73
CA ARG A 166 21.53 -18.88 4.99
C ARG A 166 20.46 -18.81 6.08
N LEU A 167 19.26 -19.23 5.75
CA LEU A 167 18.18 -19.32 6.74
C LEU A 167 18.43 -20.48 7.71
N CYS A 168 17.94 -20.35 8.94
CA CYS A 168 18.02 -21.39 9.94
C CYS A 168 17.29 -22.68 9.51
N GLY A 169 16.35 -22.60 8.58
CA GLY A 169 15.74 -23.74 7.90
C GLY A 169 16.56 -24.36 6.75
N GLY A 170 17.78 -23.86 6.48
CA GLY A 170 18.72 -24.43 5.51
C GLY A 170 18.63 -23.89 4.08
N SER A 171 17.61 -23.12 3.73
CA SER A 171 17.47 -22.45 2.44
C SER A 171 18.18 -21.08 2.41
N SER A 172 18.42 -20.53 1.21
CA SER A 172 18.89 -19.17 1.05
C SER A 172 17.71 -18.20 1.04
N SER A 173 17.90 -17.05 1.69
CA SER A 173 16.96 -15.95 1.63
C SER A 173 17.29 -15.04 0.45
N PRO A 174 16.36 -14.76 -0.47
CA PRO A 174 16.55 -13.66 -1.40
C PRO A 174 16.60 -12.34 -0.65
N CYS A 175 17.43 -11.44 -1.10
CA CYS A 175 17.51 -10.09 -0.54
C CYS A 175 17.29 -9.06 -1.64
N ARG A 176 16.22 -8.28 -1.55
CA ARG A 176 15.90 -7.19 -2.46
C ARG A 176 15.64 -5.91 -1.70
N THR A 177 16.14 -4.80 -2.22
CA THR A 177 15.92 -3.50 -1.62
C THR A 177 14.70 -2.82 -2.20
N MET A 178 13.93 -2.14 -1.33
CA MET A 178 12.81 -1.31 -1.72
C MET A 178 13.27 0.12 -1.93
N TYR A 179 12.74 0.74 -2.98
CA TYR A 179 13.02 2.13 -3.35
C TYR A 179 11.73 2.92 -3.51
N MET A 180 11.74 4.13 -3.00
CA MET A 180 10.82 5.18 -3.38
C MET A 180 11.49 6.04 -4.44
N ILE A 181 10.80 6.31 -5.55
CA ILE A 181 11.32 7.12 -6.65
C ILE A 181 10.30 8.20 -6.96
N ARG A 182 10.73 9.46 -6.96
CA ARG A 182 9.87 10.58 -7.31
C ARG A 182 10.21 11.12 -8.69
N PHE A 183 9.19 11.36 -9.48
CA PHE A 183 9.22 12.00 -10.77
C PHE A 183 8.49 13.35 -10.69
N ASP A 184 8.90 14.32 -11.49
CA ASP A 184 8.16 15.58 -11.65
C ASP A 184 6.94 15.38 -12.57
N ASP A 185 6.18 16.45 -12.77
CA ASP A 185 5.00 16.47 -13.63
C ASP A 185 5.30 16.27 -15.14
N THR A 186 6.57 16.25 -15.54
CA THR A 186 7.01 15.89 -16.89
C THR A 186 7.42 14.42 -17.03
N GLY A 187 7.49 13.69 -15.92
CA GLY A 187 7.96 12.29 -15.87
C GLY A 187 9.48 12.17 -15.76
N ARG A 188 10.20 13.25 -15.43
CA ARG A 188 11.63 13.24 -15.17
C ARG A 188 11.88 12.86 -13.71
N GLN A 189 12.79 11.92 -13.46
CA GLN A 189 13.18 11.53 -12.09
C GLN A 189 13.80 12.72 -11.35
N VAL A 190 13.26 13.00 -10.16
CA VAL A 190 13.72 14.07 -9.27
C VAL A 190 14.68 13.51 -8.22
N TRP A 191 14.30 12.42 -7.57
CA TRP A 191 15.13 11.72 -6.61
C TRP A 191 14.72 10.24 -6.53
N GLU A 192 15.59 9.49 -5.90
CA GLU A 192 15.42 8.08 -5.57
C GLU A 192 15.95 7.85 -4.17
N ARG A 193 15.21 7.10 -3.37
CA ARG A 193 15.58 6.77 -2.01
C ARG A 193 15.38 5.29 -1.73
N GLN A 194 16.45 4.63 -1.35
CA GLN A 194 16.37 3.29 -0.76
C GLN A 194 15.70 3.40 0.61
N VAL A 195 14.72 2.56 0.90
CA VAL A 195 13.90 2.58 2.11
C VAL A 195 13.97 1.29 2.94
N THR A 196 14.75 0.30 2.48
CA THR A 196 15.11 -0.91 3.23
C THR A 196 16.62 -1.11 3.22
N ASN A 197 17.13 -2.02 4.04
CA ASN A 197 18.55 -2.32 4.18
C ASN A 197 19.37 -1.05 4.50
N LEU A 198 18.85 -0.22 5.39
CA LEU A 198 19.49 1.00 5.84
C LEU A 198 20.43 0.69 6.99
N THR A 199 21.56 1.40 7.05
CA THR A 199 22.54 1.33 8.12
C THR A 199 22.55 2.64 8.90
N GLY A 200 22.92 2.61 10.18
CA GLY A 200 23.01 3.81 11.02
C GLY A 200 21.71 4.22 11.70
N GLY A 201 20.72 3.35 11.74
CA GLY A 201 19.51 3.56 12.52
C GLY A 201 19.70 3.36 14.03
N ARG A 202 18.63 3.37 14.78
CA ARG A 202 18.68 3.11 16.22
C ARG A 202 19.01 1.65 16.52
N ARG A 203 19.68 1.47 17.66
CA ARG A 203 20.04 0.17 18.19
C ARG A 203 18.83 -0.78 18.20
N GLY A 204 18.97 -1.93 17.54
CA GLY A 204 17.93 -2.94 17.42
C GLY A 204 17.02 -2.81 16.19
N TYR A 205 17.12 -1.72 15.43
CA TYR A 205 16.34 -1.49 14.22
C TYR A 205 17.17 -1.47 12.93
N ASP A 206 18.48 -1.38 13.02
CA ASP A 206 19.38 -1.44 11.87
C ASP A 206 19.24 -2.74 11.10
N ASP A 207 18.92 -3.82 11.80
CA ASP A 207 18.65 -5.13 11.24
C ASP A 207 17.19 -5.34 10.86
N GLY A 208 16.29 -4.46 11.33
CA GLY A 208 14.89 -4.47 10.95
C GLY A 208 14.69 -3.87 9.57
N ALA A 209 13.73 -4.31 8.83
CA ALA A 209 13.43 -3.82 7.49
C ALA A 209 14.62 -3.90 6.52
N ARG A 210 15.43 -4.94 6.60
CA ARG A 210 16.61 -5.11 5.73
C ARG A 210 16.25 -5.31 4.28
N PHE A 211 15.22 -6.09 4.00
CA PHE A 211 14.80 -6.39 2.64
C PHE A 211 13.33 -6.71 2.57
N VAL A 212 12.78 -6.71 1.37
CA VAL A 212 11.40 -7.13 1.09
C VAL A 212 11.40 -8.60 0.73
N TRP A 213 10.64 -9.38 1.47
CA TRP A 213 10.42 -10.79 1.18
C TRP A 213 9.42 -10.94 0.04
N TRP A 214 9.53 -11.98 -0.75
CA TRP A 214 8.76 -12.20 -1.97
C TRP A 214 7.23 -12.30 -1.75
N TYR A 215 6.77 -12.63 -0.57
CA TYR A 215 5.34 -12.69 -0.24
C TYR A 215 4.81 -11.46 0.53
N GLN A 216 5.64 -10.47 0.77
CA GLN A 216 5.26 -9.25 1.49
C GLN A 216 5.30 -7.99 0.60
N HIS A 217 4.70 -8.09 -0.57
CA HIS A 217 4.76 -7.04 -1.58
C HIS A 217 3.41 -6.38 -1.81
N HIS A 218 2.79 -5.88 -0.78
CA HIS A 218 1.50 -5.20 -0.83
C HIS A 218 1.59 -3.73 -0.36
N GLY A 219 2.70 -3.09 -0.63
CA GLY A 219 3.00 -1.73 -0.20
C GLY A 219 2.04 -0.69 -0.75
N ARG A 220 1.85 0.40 0.02
CA ARG A 220 1.05 1.57 -0.35
C ARG A 220 1.77 2.85 -0.04
N LEU A 221 1.44 3.87 -0.81
CA LEU A 221 2.00 5.21 -0.73
C LEU A 221 0.94 6.22 -0.30
N ALA A 222 1.39 7.24 0.45
CA ALA A 222 0.59 8.41 0.79
C ALA A 222 1.50 9.65 0.86
N THR A 223 0.92 10.86 0.78
CA THR A 223 1.65 12.11 0.94
C THR A 223 0.84 13.15 1.69
N ASP A 224 1.52 14.00 2.45
CA ASP A 224 0.97 15.22 3.04
C ASP A 224 1.23 16.47 2.18
N GLY A 225 1.79 16.29 0.97
CA GLY A 225 2.23 17.35 0.07
C GLY A 225 3.67 17.83 0.31
N ARG A 226 4.31 17.42 1.41
CA ARG A 226 5.71 17.73 1.77
C ARG A 226 6.53 16.49 2.02
N ASN A 227 5.93 15.50 2.66
CA ASN A 227 6.53 14.21 2.96
C ASN A 227 5.80 13.11 2.21
N TYR A 228 6.52 12.05 1.94
CA TYR A 228 6.05 10.88 1.21
C TYR A 228 6.22 9.66 2.11
N ALA A 229 5.15 8.97 2.40
CA ALA A 229 5.13 7.76 3.21
C ALA A 229 4.94 6.53 2.32
N ALA A 230 5.74 5.50 2.58
CA ALA A 230 5.52 4.14 2.08
C ALA A 230 5.29 3.22 3.27
N TYR A 231 4.22 2.43 3.22
CA TYR A 231 3.93 1.40 4.19
C TYR A 231 3.89 0.05 3.48
N PHE A 232 4.78 -0.85 3.83
CA PHE A 232 5.02 -2.09 3.07
C PHE A 232 5.52 -3.23 3.95
N GLY A 233 5.41 -4.45 3.45
CA GLY A 233 5.94 -5.64 4.09
C GLY A 233 7.46 -5.71 4.03
N VAL A 234 8.09 -6.20 5.10
CA VAL A 234 9.54 -6.37 5.21
C VAL A 234 9.88 -7.67 5.91
N ALA A 235 11.08 -8.17 5.67
CA ALA A 235 11.73 -9.17 6.48
C ALA A 235 12.67 -8.51 7.47
N ILE A 236 12.51 -8.83 8.73
CA ILE A 236 13.42 -8.48 9.82
C ILE A 236 14.33 -9.68 10.03
N THR A 237 15.64 -9.46 9.93
CA THR A 237 16.61 -10.53 10.10
C THR A 237 17.17 -10.52 11.52
N VAL A 238 17.13 -11.65 12.17
CA VAL A 238 17.79 -11.89 13.45
C VAL A 238 18.87 -12.92 13.23
N ARG A 239 20.12 -12.58 13.55
CA ARG A 239 21.21 -13.55 13.48
C ARG A 239 21.10 -14.54 14.65
N ASN A 240 21.08 -15.82 14.36
CA ASN A 240 21.03 -16.89 15.33
C ASN A 240 22.19 -17.88 15.04
N GLY A 241 23.35 -17.66 15.68
CA GLY A 241 24.56 -18.39 15.37
C GLY A 241 25.01 -18.19 13.93
N ASP A 242 25.15 -19.29 13.19
CA ASP A 242 25.60 -19.27 11.79
C ASP A 242 24.48 -19.07 10.77
N CYS A 243 23.24 -18.95 11.20
CA CYS A 243 22.07 -18.77 10.35
C CYS A 243 21.32 -17.49 10.65
N VAL A 244 20.44 -17.12 9.73
CA VAL A 244 19.54 -15.98 9.84
C VAL A 244 18.13 -16.49 10.08
N ASP A 245 17.55 -16.07 11.17
CA ASP A 245 16.11 -16.19 11.41
C ASP A 245 15.40 -14.97 10.83
N ILE A 246 14.28 -15.20 10.16
CA ILE A 246 13.52 -14.14 9.50
C ILE A 246 12.20 -13.96 10.24
N HIS A 247 11.99 -12.74 10.67
CA HIS A 247 10.73 -12.27 11.19
C HIS A 247 10.03 -11.44 10.14
N GLU A 248 8.83 -11.86 9.78
CA GLU A 248 7.99 -11.10 8.87
C GLU A 248 7.31 -9.96 9.62
N GLY A 249 7.08 -8.88 8.92
CA GLY A 249 6.37 -7.75 9.45
C GLY A 249 6.17 -6.68 8.39
N ASP A 250 5.79 -5.53 8.82
CA ASP A 250 5.69 -4.36 7.95
C ASP A 250 6.29 -3.13 8.62
N ARG A 251 6.61 -2.15 7.80
CA ARG A 251 7.21 -0.89 8.25
C ARG A 251 6.72 0.27 7.40
N MET A 252 6.60 1.40 8.04
CA MET A 252 6.42 2.66 7.36
C MET A 252 7.75 3.41 7.28
N GLN A 253 8.06 3.93 6.10
CA GLN A 253 9.18 4.82 5.85
C GLN A 253 8.66 6.15 5.32
N VAL A 254 9.16 7.25 5.89
CA VAL A 254 8.83 8.61 5.44
C VAL A 254 10.06 9.28 4.84
N VAL A 255 9.87 9.96 3.72
CA VAL A 255 10.89 10.68 2.96
C VAL A 255 10.39 12.10 2.70
N ASP A 256 11.25 13.11 2.85
CA ASP A 256 10.90 14.49 2.56
C ASP A 256 10.87 14.80 1.04
N ALA A 257 10.46 16.01 0.68
CA ALA A 257 10.38 16.44 -0.71
C ALA A 257 11.73 16.44 -1.45
N LYS A 258 12.84 16.41 -0.71
CA LYS A 258 14.21 16.36 -1.25
C LYS A 258 14.75 14.93 -1.36
N GLY A 259 14.00 13.94 -0.94
CA GLY A 259 14.43 12.55 -0.94
C GLY A 259 15.21 12.16 0.33
N ASN A 260 15.20 12.94 1.40
CA ASN A 260 15.86 12.56 2.65
C ASN A 260 14.89 11.78 3.53
N LEU A 261 15.43 10.78 4.24
CA LEU A 261 14.68 10.08 5.27
C LEU A 261 14.28 11.05 6.38
N VAL A 262 13.02 11.03 6.79
CA VAL A 262 12.52 11.87 7.88
C VAL A 262 12.67 11.11 9.18
N PRO A 263 13.55 11.53 10.10
CA PRO A 263 13.67 10.95 11.44
C PRO A 263 12.44 11.32 12.26
N GLY A 264 12.06 10.52 13.22
CA GLY A 264 11.10 10.91 14.24
C GLY A 264 9.76 10.19 14.24
N HIS A 265 9.37 9.46 13.23
CA HIS A 265 8.33 8.44 13.35
C HIS A 265 8.93 7.18 13.97
N ARG A 266 9.34 7.30 15.25
CA ARG A 266 10.03 6.21 15.96
C ARG A 266 11.15 5.60 15.10
N ASP A 267 11.96 6.48 14.49
CA ASP A 267 13.08 6.14 13.60
C ASP A 267 12.68 5.48 12.28
N SER A 268 11.51 5.78 11.78
CA SER A 268 11.00 5.34 10.49
C SER A 268 10.68 3.84 10.38
N PHE A 269 11.25 2.98 11.21
CA PHE A 269 11.06 1.53 11.14
C PHE A 269 10.20 0.96 12.27
N ALA A 270 9.91 1.73 13.30
CA ALA A 270 9.25 1.23 14.51
C ALA A 270 7.73 1.07 14.39
N VAL A 271 7.16 1.46 13.27
CA VAL A 271 5.71 1.38 13.03
C VAL A 271 5.41 0.20 12.14
N GLY A 272 4.60 -0.71 12.61
CA GLY A 272 4.16 -1.84 11.81
C GLY A 272 3.54 -2.96 12.64
N CYS A 273 3.02 -3.94 11.96
CA CYS A 273 2.49 -5.17 12.50
C CYS A 273 3.49 -6.31 12.30
N SER A 274 3.47 -7.28 13.19
CA SER A 274 4.15 -8.55 12.99
C SER A 274 3.30 -9.44 12.08
N HIS A 275 3.95 -10.23 11.22
CA HIS A 275 3.31 -11.21 10.35
C HIS A 275 2.07 -10.63 9.62
N SER A 276 2.22 -9.47 9.01
CA SER A 276 1.12 -8.86 8.26
C SER A 276 1.19 -9.23 6.79
N TRP A 277 0.03 -9.38 6.18
CA TRP A 277 -0.12 -9.60 4.73
C TRP A 277 -0.95 -8.53 4.04
N THR A 278 -1.30 -7.47 4.74
CA THR A 278 -1.94 -6.30 4.13
C THR A 278 -1.52 -5.03 4.85
N THR A 279 -0.98 -4.09 4.10
CA THR A 279 -0.57 -2.76 4.58
C THR A 279 -1.33 -1.69 3.85
N ARG A 280 -1.93 -0.75 4.58
CA ARG A 280 -2.65 0.39 4.01
C ARG A 280 -2.30 1.64 4.77
N VAL A 281 -2.13 2.74 4.03
CA VAL A 281 -1.80 4.05 4.59
C VAL A 281 -2.59 5.14 3.87
N VAL A 282 -3.06 6.12 4.64
CA VAL A 282 -3.66 7.36 4.13
C VAL A 282 -3.13 8.55 4.92
N TRP A 283 -3.03 9.70 4.27
CA TRP A 283 -2.81 10.97 4.96
C TRP A 283 -4.13 11.54 5.45
N ASP A 284 -4.21 11.89 6.73
CA ASP A 284 -5.36 12.60 7.29
C ASP A 284 -4.99 14.07 7.59
N PRO A 285 -5.42 15.03 6.75
CA PRO A 285 -5.11 16.43 6.95
C PRO A 285 -5.78 17.04 8.21
N ARG A 286 -6.84 16.39 8.75
CA ARG A 286 -7.55 16.85 9.94
C ARG A 286 -6.74 16.63 11.23
N THR A 287 -5.93 15.58 11.24
CA THR A 287 -5.07 15.21 12.36
C THR A 287 -3.59 15.43 12.07
N SER A 288 -3.25 15.78 10.84
CA SER A 288 -1.87 15.92 10.34
C SER A 288 -1.04 14.65 10.59
N ARG A 289 -1.63 13.48 10.28
CA ARG A 289 -1.00 12.17 10.51
C ARG A 289 -1.16 11.24 9.31
N PHE A 290 -0.16 10.42 9.09
CA PHE A 290 -0.32 9.20 8.30
C PHE A 290 -0.99 8.14 9.17
N VAL A 291 -2.12 7.64 8.71
CA VAL A 291 -2.90 6.61 9.41
C VAL A 291 -2.77 5.31 8.64
N MET A 292 -2.49 4.25 9.37
CA MET A 292 -2.20 2.94 8.82
C MET A 292 -3.14 1.90 9.38
N VAL A 293 -3.40 0.86 8.59
CA VAL A 293 -3.98 -0.41 9.07
C VAL A 293 -3.24 -1.58 8.42
N CYS A 294 -3.20 -2.68 9.14
CA CYS A 294 -2.67 -3.96 8.68
C CYS A 294 -3.65 -5.08 8.98
N ALA A 295 -3.59 -6.15 8.22
CA ALA A 295 -4.10 -7.46 8.62
C ALA A 295 -2.94 -8.30 9.11
N THR A 296 -3.04 -8.88 10.30
CA THR A 296 -1.96 -9.64 10.93
C THR A 296 -2.47 -10.92 11.56
N ASP A 297 -1.69 -11.99 11.51
CA ASP A 297 -1.94 -13.24 12.21
C ASP A 297 -1.65 -13.14 13.71
N ASN A 298 -0.84 -12.15 14.12
CA ASN A 298 -0.59 -11.89 15.54
C ASN A 298 -1.89 -11.48 16.26
N GLY A 299 -2.59 -12.49 16.78
CA GLY A 299 -3.92 -12.35 17.37
C GLY A 299 -5.03 -12.17 16.34
N CYS A 300 -4.80 -12.50 15.08
CA CYS A 300 -5.77 -12.56 13.99
C CYS A 300 -6.70 -11.35 13.95
N ARG A 301 -6.15 -10.20 13.59
CA ARG A 301 -6.86 -8.92 13.71
C ARG A 301 -6.55 -7.96 12.57
N ILE A 302 -7.44 -7.02 12.39
CA ILE A 302 -7.14 -5.75 11.71
C ILE A 302 -6.64 -4.81 12.80
N ALA A 303 -5.43 -4.30 12.63
CA ALA A 303 -4.79 -3.43 13.60
C ALA A 303 -4.43 -2.06 13.00
N GLN A 304 -4.52 -1.03 13.83
CA GLN A 304 -3.88 0.26 13.62
C GLN A 304 -2.52 0.19 14.32
N PRO A 305 -1.39 0.28 13.62
CA PRO A 305 -0.08 0.06 14.24
C PRO A 305 0.46 1.26 15.02
N ASP A 306 -0.03 2.49 14.77
CA ASP A 306 0.42 3.68 15.49
C ASP A 306 -0.74 4.61 15.90
N PRO A 307 -1.07 4.70 17.21
CA PRO A 307 -0.64 3.78 18.28
C PRO A 307 -1.19 2.39 18.03
N TYR A 308 -0.46 1.35 18.48
CA TYR A 308 -0.89 -0.03 18.23
C TYR A 308 -2.22 -0.34 18.92
N ARG A 309 -3.25 -0.61 18.13
CA ARG A 309 -4.64 -0.88 18.59
C ARG A 309 -5.30 -1.90 17.67
N THR A 310 -6.14 -2.74 18.26
CA THR A 310 -7.02 -3.62 17.48
C THR A 310 -8.22 -2.83 16.99
N VAL A 311 -8.42 -2.77 15.68
CA VAL A 311 -9.62 -2.22 15.04
C VAL A 311 -10.73 -3.26 15.05
N ALA A 312 -10.47 -4.45 14.53
CA ALA A 312 -11.39 -5.58 14.53
C ALA A 312 -10.66 -6.88 14.84
N ALA A 313 -11.27 -7.75 15.63
CA ALA A 313 -10.77 -9.09 15.90
C ALA A 313 -11.42 -10.10 14.94
N GLY A 314 -10.62 -11.00 14.40
CA GLY A 314 -11.02 -12.12 13.57
C GLY A 314 -10.75 -13.46 14.23
N ALA A 315 -10.96 -14.53 13.49
CA ALA A 315 -10.56 -15.89 13.86
C ALA A 315 -9.20 -16.22 13.25
N CYS A 316 -8.40 -17.03 13.97
CA CYS A 316 -7.11 -17.52 13.49
C CYS A 316 -7.27 -18.80 12.66
N ASP A 317 -8.03 -18.73 11.59
CA ASP A 317 -8.34 -19.84 10.68
C ASP A 317 -7.76 -19.66 9.27
N GLY A 318 -6.87 -18.68 9.08
CA GLY A 318 -6.26 -18.36 7.81
C GLY A 318 -7.18 -17.65 6.81
N THR A 319 -8.39 -17.24 7.22
CA THR A 319 -9.37 -16.60 6.33
C THR A 319 -9.58 -15.12 6.59
N LEU A 320 -8.74 -14.51 7.44
CA LEU A 320 -8.76 -13.08 7.71
C LEU A 320 -7.90 -12.35 6.67
N PHE A 321 -8.52 -11.42 5.91
CA PHE A 321 -7.83 -10.58 4.95
C PHE A 321 -8.22 -9.12 5.13
N GLY A 322 -7.24 -8.22 5.02
CA GLY A 322 -7.45 -6.78 5.00
C GLY A 322 -7.72 -6.29 3.59
N GLY A 323 -8.60 -5.30 3.48
CA GLY A 323 -8.77 -4.48 2.30
C GLY A 323 -8.14 -3.10 2.48
N ASP A 324 -8.73 -2.11 1.83
CA ASP A 324 -8.21 -0.74 1.84
C ASP A 324 -8.76 0.11 2.99
N LEU A 325 -8.16 1.30 3.14
CA LEU A 325 -8.44 2.29 4.17
C LEU A 325 -8.82 3.62 3.51
N VAL A 326 -9.89 4.27 3.97
CA VAL A 326 -10.31 5.59 3.51
C VAL A 326 -10.69 6.51 4.67
N LEU A 327 -10.60 7.82 4.44
CA LEU A 327 -11.10 8.82 5.39
C LEU A 327 -12.63 8.80 5.43
N ALA A 328 -13.20 8.81 6.62
CA ALA A 328 -14.63 9.06 6.79
C ALA A 328 -14.95 10.55 6.54
N ARG A 329 -16.15 10.84 6.07
CA ARG A 329 -16.60 12.22 5.79
C ARG A 329 -16.53 13.15 7.00
N THR A 330 -16.85 12.64 8.18
CA THR A 330 -16.88 13.44 9.41
C THR A 330 -15.55 13.34 10.17
N LYS A 331 -15.35 12.28 10.91
CA LYS A 331 -14.13 11.98 11.66
C LYS A 331 -13.83 10.49 11.53
N GLY A 332 -12.59 10.11 11.76
CA GLY A 332 -12.17 8.71 11.69
C GLY A 332 -12.03 8.18 10.27
N TYR A 333 -12.08 6.87 10.17
CA TYR A 333 -11.67 6.12 9.00
C TYR A 333 -12.58 4.93 8.80
N TRP A 334 -12.71 4.49 7.56
CA TRP A 334 -13.31 3.22 7.20
C TRP A 334 -12.25 2.27 6.65
N THR A 335 -12.25 1.05 7.12
CA THR A 335 -11.46 -0.04 6.51
C THR A 335 -12.37 -1.20 6.11
N ALA A 336 -12.06 -1.82 4.96
CA ALA A 336 -12.70 -3.06 4.54
C ALA A 336 -11.85 -4.24 5.03
N TRP A 337 -12.49 -5.35 5.34
CA TRP A 337 -11.81 -6.61 5.65
C TRP A 337 -12.76 -7.79 5.46
N SER A 338 -12.22 -8.99 5.41
CA SER A 338 -13.02 -10.20 5.31
C SER A 338 -12.58 -11.25 6.31
N GLN A 339 -13.54 -12.10 6.68
CA GLN A 339 -13.35 -13.29 7.51
C GLN A 339 -14.25 -14.40 6.96
N GLY A 340 -13.69 -15.55 6.62
CA GLY A 340 -14.42 -16.64 5.97
C GLY A 340 -15.12 -16.19 4.68
N GLY A 341 -14.50 -15.27 3.95
CA GLY A 341 -15.05 -14.63 2.77
C GLY A 341 -16.14 -13.60 3.02
N GLN A 342 -16.63 -13.42 4.23
CA GLN A 342 -17.63 -12.40 4.55
C GLN A 342 -16.97 -11.03 4.70
N VAL A 343 -17.29 -10.08 3.83
CA VAL A 343 -16.75 -8.72 3.85
C VAL A 343 -17.48 -7.85 4.88
N ARG A 344 -16.70 -7.09 5.62
CA ARG A 344 -17.17 -6.11 6.62
C ARG A 344 -16.50 -4.76 6.37
N LEU A 345 -17.18 -3.70 6.78
CA LEU A 345 -16.62 -2.35 6.89
C LEU A 345 -16.57 -1.98 8.36
N GLU A 346 -15.43 -1.48 8.81
CA GLU A 346 -15.24 -1.01 10.18
C GLU A 346 -14.93 0.48 10.16
N HIS A 347 -15.74 1.24 10.91
CA HIS A 347 -15.43 2.63 11.21
C HIS A 347 -14.68 2.71 12.53
N PHE A 348 -13.61 3.49 12.58
CA PHE A 348 -12.84 3.74 13.79
C PHE A 348 -12.26 5.16 13.78
N THR A 349 -12.01 5.70 14.96
CA THR A 349 -11.33 7.00 15.12
C THR A 349 -9.89 6.77 15.60
N THR A 350 -9.75 6.00 16.67
CA THR A 350 -8.46 5.57 17.20
C THR A 350 -8.66 4.23 17.89
N GLY A 351 -8.09 3.18 17.32
CA GLY A 351 -8.19 1.84 17.87
C GLY A 351 -9.51 1.15 17.50
N ARG A 352 -10.20 0.57 18.47
CA ARG A 352 -11.36 -0.30 18.24
C ARG A 352 -12.43 0.37 17.37
N SER A 353 -13.01 -0.42 16.48
CA SER A 353 -14.15 -0.02 15.67
C SER A 353 -15.33 0.47 16.56
N ASP A 354 -15.93 1.57 16.18
CA ASP A 354 -17.15 2.10 16.78
C ASP A 354 -18.40 1.75 15.98
N THR A 355 -18.25 1.35 14.71
CA THR A 355 -19.34 0.97 13.83
C THR A 355 -18.89 -0.15 12.90
N THR A 356 -19.62 -1.27 12.89
CA THR A 356 -19.41 -2.40 12.00
C THR A 356 -20.58 -2.53 11.02
N VAL A 357 -20.29 -2.52 9.71
CA VAL A 357 -21.27 -2.81 8.67
C VAL A 357 -20.98 -4.18 8.08
N ARG A 358 -21.91 -5.12 8.28
CA ARG A 358 -21.89 -6.41 7.59
C ARG A 358 -22.47 -6.22 6.20
N THR A 359 -21.66 -6.46 5.19
CA THR A 359 -22.07 -6.28 3.79
C THR A 359 -22.66 -7.56 3.21
N SER A 360 -23.27 -7.48 2.04
CA SER A 360 -23.65 -8.69 1.26
C SER A 360 -22.49 -9.22 0.41
N ALA A 361 -21.32 -8.57 0.44
CA ALA A 361 -20.16 -8.94 -0.34
C ALA A 361 -19.49 -10.20 0.22
N ARG A 362 -19.01 -11.03 -0.69
CA ARG A 362 -18.17 -12.18 -0.36
C ARG A 362 -16.91 -12.15 -1.19
N SER A 363 -15.76 -12.04 -0.51
CA SER A 363 -14.43 -12.00 -1.14
C SER A 363 -13.36 -12.29 -0.09
N GLY A 364 -12.22 -12.80 -0.49
CA GLY A 364 -11.02 -12.82 0.31
C GLY A 364 -10.43 -11.43 0.46
N HIS A 365 -10.28 -10.68 -0.63
CA HIS A 365 -9.58 -9.40 -0.68
C HIS A 365 -10.50 -8.27 -1.15
N PRO A 366 -11.23 -7.60 -0.24
CA PRO A 366 -12.09 -6.49 -0.61
C PRO A 366 -11.27 -5.23 -0.87
N HIS A 367 -11.73 -4.39 -1.80
CA HIS A 367 -11.17 -3.07 -2.09
C HIS A 367 -12.09 -1.98 -1.55
N LEU A 368 -11.50 -0.89 -1.07
CA LEU A 368 -12.24 0.27 -0.59
C LEU A 368 -11.56 1.56 -1.06
N VAL A 369 -12.32 2.46 -1.67
CA VAL A 369 -11.79 3.73 -2.17
C VAL A 369 -12.75 4.88 -1.90
N ALA A 370 -12.20 6.08 -1.64
CA ALA A 370 -12.99 7.30 -1.60
C ALA A 370 -13.62 7.56 -2.98
N TYR A 371 -14.91 7.90 -3.01
CA TYR A 371 -15.68 8.01 -4.25
C TYR A 371 -16.75 9.10 -4.14
N GLY A 372 -16.78 10.00 -5.10
CA GLY A 372 -17.70 11.11 -5.05
C GLY A 372 -17.55 11.99 -3.80
N ALA A 373 -18.54 12.83 -3.53
CA ALA A 373 -18.54 13.67 -2.35
C ALA A 373 -19.06 12.90 -1.13
N GLY A 374 -18.19 12.63 -0.17
CA GLY A 374 -18.56 11.99 1.11
C GLY A 374 -19.05 10.54 0.99
N ARG A 375 -18.62 9.82 -0.03
CA ARG A 375 -18.96 8.42 -0.29
C ARG A 375 -17.69 7.58 -0.35
N MET A 376 -17.88 6.27 -0.31
CA MET A 376 -16.84 5.26 -0.54
C MET A 376 -17.40 4.14 -1.43
N LEU A 377 -16.54 3.60 -2.27
CA LEU A 377 -16.83 2.46 -3.13
C LEU A 377 -16.17 1.23 -2.52
N LEU A 378 -16.99 0.26 -2.12
CA LEU A 378 -16.55 -1.10 -1.81
C LEU A 378 -16.63 -1.93 -3.08
N ALA A 379 -15.55 -2.63 -3.42
CA ALA A 379 -15.48 -3.52 -4.57
C ALA A 379 -14.89 -4.88 -4.16
N TRP A 380 -15.28 -5.95 -4.85
CA TRP A 380 -14.84 -7.31 -4.53
C TRP A 380 -14.94 -8.24 -5.74
N ALA A 381 -14.16 -9.30 -5.74
CA ALA A 381 -14.19 -10.32 -6.77
C ALA A 381 -15.58 -10.96 -6.87
N SER A 382 -16.08 -11.14 -8.09
CA SER A 382 -17.35 -11.79 -8.40
C SER A 382 -17.25 -12.56 -9.73
N GLY A 383 -16.77 -13.79 -9.66
CA GLY A 383 -16.45 -14.58 -10.85
C GLY A 383 -15.34 -13.96 -11.67
N SER A 384 -15.59 -13.67 -12.95
CA SER A 384 -14.63 -13.03 -13.86
C SER A 384 -14.68 -11.49 -13.86
N ALA A 385 -15.44 -10.89 -12.96
CA ALA A 385 -15.66 -9.47 -12.87
C ALA A 385 -15.52 -8.98 -11.42
N ILE A 386 -15.56 -7.68 -11.24
CA ILE A 386 -15.65 -7.03 -9.93
C ILE A 386 -17.10 -6.61 -9.69
N ALA A 387 -17.68 -7.01 -8.56
CA ALA A 387 -18.92 -6.42 -8.06
C ALA A 387 -18.58 -5.23 -7.18
N ALA A 388 -19.45 -4.22 -7.18
CA ALA A 388 -19.23 -3.00 -6.40
C ALA A 388 -20.54 -2.44 -5.81
N GLN A 389 -20.39 -1.75 -4.67
CA GLN A 389 -21.47 -1.08 -3.96
C GLN A 389 -20.97 0.24 -3.38
N VAL A 390 -21.74 1.30 -3.56
CA VAL A 390 -21.43 2.60 -2.94
C VAL A 390 -22.01 2.65 -1.53
N TYR A 391 -21.26 3.29 -0.62
CA TYR A 391 -21.65 3.56 0.76
C TYR A 391 -21.44 5.05 1.08
N ASP A 392 -22.29 5.59 1.93
CA ASP A 392 -22.06 6.91 2.55
C ASP A 392 -20.94 6.80 3.59
N SER A 393 -19.88 7.59 3.44
CA SER A 393 -18.70 7.51 4.33
C SER A 393 -18.92 8.20 5.69
N GLY A 394 -20.06 8.84 5.92
CA GLY A 394 -20.43 9.40 7.23
C GLY A 394 -21.15 8.41 8.14
N ASN A 395 -21.87 7.42 7.59
CA ASN A 395 -22.71 6.51 8.38
C ASN A 395 -22.69 5.05 7.91
N GLY A 396 -21.95 4.71 6.84
CA GLY A 396 -21.83 3.35 6.34
C GLY A 396 -23.08 2.77 5.67
N ARG A 397 -24.09 3.58 5.36
CA ARG A 397 -25.30 3.11 4.66
C ARG A 397 -25.03 2.95 3.17
N THR A 398 -25.68 1.98 2.55
CA THR A 398 -25.63 1.77 1.09
C THR A 398 -26.28 2.93 0.34
N VAL A 399 -25.68 3.30 -0.79
CA VAL A 399 -26.17 4.32 -1.72
C VAL A 399 -26.41 3.67 -3.07
N GLY A 400 -27.65 3.61 -3.52
CA GLY A 400 -28.03 2.99 -4.78
C GLY A 400 -27.90 1.46 -4.79
N ALA A 401 -28.00 0.88 -5.97
CA ALA A 401 -27.91 -0.56 -6.19
C ALA A 401 -26.46 -1.03 -6.37
N LYS A 402 -26.22 -2.30 -6.13
CA LYS A 402 -24.99 -3.00 -6.49
C LYS A 402 -24.84 -3.04 -8.02
N PHE A 403 -23.60 -2.94 -8.52
CA PHE A 403 -23.29 -2.96 -9.95
C PHE A 403 -22.03 -3.76 -10.23
N THR A 404 -21.73 -3.97 -11.51
CA THR A 404 -20.59 -4.77 -11.97
C THR A 404 -19.57 -3.89 -12.72
N ILE A 405 -18.30 -4.14 -12.47
CA ILE A 405 -17.18 -3.57 -13.19
C ILE A 405 -16.58 -4.69 -14.07
N GLY A 406 -16.60 -4.51 -15.37
CA GLY A 406 -16.30 -5.54 -16.37
C GLY A 406 -14.80 -5.86 -16.54
N VAL A 407 -14.06 -5.98 -15.45
CA VAL A 407 -12.65 -6.42 -15.43
C VAL A 407 -12.47 -7.47 -14.34
N LYS A 408 -11.46 -8.34 -14.52
CA LYS A 408 -11.10 -9.33 -13.51
C LYS A 408 -10.48 -8.64 -12.30
N ASP A 409 -10.84 -9.12 -11.13
CA ASP A 409 -10.24 -8.72 -9.87
C ASP A 409 -8.87 -9.37 -9.66
N HIS A 410 -8.03 -8.67 -8.92
CA HIS A 410 -6.76 -9.17 -8.42
C HIS A 410 -6.56 -8.75 -6.98
N ASP A 411 -6.20 -9.70 -6.16
CA ASP A 411 -5.86 -9.51 -4.77
C ASP A 411 -4.75 -8.45 -4.63
N TYR A 412 -4.85 -7.63 -3.60
CA TYR A 412 -3.90 -6.55 -3.30
C TYR A 412 -3.83 -5.40 -4.32
N GLN A 413 -4.48 -5.49 -5.48
CA GLN A 413 -4.59 -4.36 -6.41
C GLN A 413 -5.42 -3.24 -5.78
N ALA A 414 -5.22 -1.98 -6.19
CA ALA A 414 -5.91 -0.86 -5.58
C ALA A 414 -6.76 -0.07 -6.57
N PHE A 415 -7.97 0.26 -6.17
CA PHE A 415 -8.68 1.41 -6.72
C PHE A 415 -8.02 2.71 -6.24
N LYS A 416 -7.94 3.70 -7.11
CA LYS A 416 -7.44 5.04 -6.76
C LYS A 416 -8.53 6.08 -6.92
N PRO A 417 -8.65 7.01 -5.95
CA PRO A 417 -9.61 8.11 -6.02
C PRO A 417 -9.10 9.21 -6.94
N TYR A 418 -10.02 9.95 -7.55
CA TYR A 418 -9.72 11.08 -8.42
C TYR A 418 -10.37 12.37 -7.93
N PRO A 419 -9.77 13.54 -8.21
CA PRO A 419 -10.32 14.84 -7.76
C PRO A 419 -11.72 15.13 -8.29
N ASP A 420 -12.09 14.57 -9.42
CA ASP A 420 -13.45 14.69 -10.00
C ASP A 420 -14.48 13.76 -9.33
N GLY A 421 -14.09 13.02 -8.31
CA GLY A 421 -14.93 12.07 -7.59
C GLY A 421 -15.06 10.70 -8.25
N SER A 422 -14.40 10.46 -9.39
CA SER A 422 -14.32 9.12 -9.97
C SER A 422 -13.33 8.24 -9.21
N ALA A 423 -13.39 6.92 -9.46
CA ALA A 423 -12.38 5.96 -9.02
C ALA A 423 -11.90 5.14 -10.22
N ALA A 424 -10.62 4.76 -10.24
CA ALA A 424 -10.06 3.94 -11.30
C ALA A 424 -9.29 2.74 -10.76
N TYR A 425 -9.31 1.67 -11.54
CA TYR A 425 -8.66 0.39 -11.26
C TYR A 425 -7.93 -0.12 -12.51
N PRO A 426 -6.62 -0.39 -12.46
CA PRO A 426 -5.90 -0.99 -13.55
C PRO A 426 -6.03 -2.52 -13.49
N ALA A 427 -6.35 -3.13 -14.61
CA ALA A 427 -6.53 -4.57 -14.74
C ALA A 427 -5.79 -5.12 -15.97
N THR A 428 -5.60 -6.42 -16.01
CA THR A 428 -5.00 -7.10 -17.16
C THR A 428 -5.76 -6.78 -18.45
N GLY A 429 -5.04 -6.41 -19.50
CA GLY A 429 -5.59 -6.14 -20.81
C GLY A 429 -5.99 -7.38 -21.60
N GLY A 430 -6.58 -7.19 -22.76
CA GLY A 430 -6.95 -8.25 -23.70
C GLY A 430 -5.74 -8.88 -24.40
N SER A 431 -4.58 -8.27 -24.31
CA SER A 431 -3.31 -8.77 -24.86
C SER A 431 -2.18 -8.57 -23.86
N GLY A 432 -1.05 -9.29 -24.05
CA GLY A 432 0.15 -9.10 -23.23
C GLY A 432 0.83 -7.74 -23.39
N THR A 433 0.31 -6.86 -24.25
CA THR A 433 0.81 -5.50 -24.49
C THR A 433 -0.25 -4.45 -24.21
N SER A 434 -1.23 -4.75 -23.39
CA SER A 434 -2.29 -3.81 -23.00
C SER A 434 -2.67 -3.93 -21.53
N ILE A 435 -3.20 -2.84 -21.00
CA ILE A 435 -3.80 -2.73 -19.66
C ILE A 435 -5.19 -2.17 -19.82
N ARG A 436 -6.16 -2.66 -19.06
CA ARG A 436 -7.50 -2.09 -18.98
C ARG A 436 -7.59 -1.14 -17.80
N ILE A 437 -8.12 0.04 -18.05
CA ILE A 437 -8.49 0.97 -16.99
C ILE A 437 -10.00 0.92 -16.82
N ALA A 438 -10.44 0.38 -15.69
CA ALA A 438 -11.83 0.42 -15.29
C ALA A 438 -12.06 1.67 -14.45
N ARG A 439 -12.90 2.57 -14.92
CA ARG A 439 -13.23 3.83 -14.27
C ARG A 439 -14.70 3.85 -13.88
N VAL A 440 -14.95 4.08 -12.60
CA VAL A 440 -16.30 4.35 -12.09
C VAL A 440 -16.47 5.86 -12.08
N LEU A 441 -17.37 6.37 -12.93
CA LEU A 441 -17.61 7.81 -13.10
C LEU A 441 -18.28 8.40 -11.84
N PRO A 442 -18.13 9.72 -11.59
CA PRO A 442 -18.68 10.35 -10.39
C PRO A 442 -20.21 10.18 -10.29
N LEU A 443 -20.72 10.15 -9.04
CA LEU A 443 -22.15 10.31 -8.77
C LEU A 443 -22.48 11.79 -8.57
N SER A 444 -23.60 12.21 -9.14
CA SER A 444 -24.23 13.48 -8.77
C SER A 444 -24.62 13.44 -7.30
N GLY A 445 -24.47 14.57 -6.62
CA GLY A 445 -24.70 14.76 -5.18
C GLY A 445 -26.14 14.55 -4.77
#